data_cf6dbc253071aecfdbf58b094748a246
#
_entry.id   cf6dbc253071aecfdbf58b094748a246
#
_cell.length_a   1.000
_cell.length_b   1.000
_cell.length_c   1.000
_cell.angle_alpha   90.00
_cell.angle_beta   90.00
_cell.angle_gamma   90.00
#
_symmetry.space_group_name_H-M   'P 1'
#
loop_
_entity.id
_entity.type
_entity.pdbx_description
1 polymer ?
#
loop_
_entity_poly.entity_id
_entity_poly.type
_entity_poly.pdbx_seq_one_letter_code
_entity_poly.pdbx_strand_id
1 'polypeptide(L)'
;AANPPLYEARGAGGALSLLPVPFAGERVLLRRDAMGLELRGELRDARGRARAWAASGSLVLTDVRLVFVAGKASPEGLRAFDFPLQYVRGERFNQPIFGANNLAGECFRVESGGRGRPLAFKFKFNCGGAGTFLPLFWGLMAYLRERADPGSVAPAAPPAPPAAPAAPAPEPEELLQTAFVDPNDPSMVYVVEPDPPPPGTA
;
A
#
# COMPACT_ATOMS: atom_id res chain seq x y z
N ALA A 1 -15.25 -4.94 -3.32
CA ALA A 1 -16.07 -5.78 -4.21
C ALA A 1 -15.21 -6.77 -5.00
N ALA A 2 -15.81 -7.85 -5.49
CA ALA A 2 -15.14 -8.79 -6.38
C ALA A 2 -15.24 -8.27 -7.83
N ASN A 3 -14.16 -8.47 -8.60
CA ASN A 3 -14.05 -8.08 -10.00
C ASN A 3 -14.50 -6.62 -10.29
N PRO A 4 -13.85 -5.62 -9.66
CA PRO A 4 -14.05 -4.24 -10.09
C PRO A 4 -13.65 -4.10 -11.57
N PRO A 5 -14.24 -3.15 -12.31
CA PRO A 5 -13.88 -2.90 -13.70
C PRO A 5 -12.37 -2.64 -13.84
N LEU A 6 -11.75 -3.25 -14.84
CA LEU A 6 -10.32 -3.11 -15.14
C LEU A 6 -10.16 -2.59 -16.58
N TYR A 7 -9.07 -1.88 -16.84
CA TYR A 7 -8.65 -1.49 -18.18
C TYR A 7 -7.19 -1.87 -18.42
N GLU A 8 -6.82 -2.01 -19.69
CA GLU A 8 -5.44 -2.27 -20.07
C GLU A 8 -4.67 -0.96 -20.19
N ALA A 9 -3.55 -0.87 -19.48
CA ALA A 9 -2.61 0.24 -19.58
C ALA A 9 -1.26 -0.26 -20.10
N ARG A 10 -0.60 0.53 -20.93
CA ARG A 10 0.78 0.28 -21.36
C ARG A 10 1.73 0.97 -20.40
N GLY A 11 2.60 0.18 -19.76
CA GLY A 11 3.71 0.70 -18.96
C GLY A 11 4.83 1.29 -19.82
N ALA A 12 5.79 1.96 -19.19
CA ALA A 12 6.93 2.60 -19.85
C ALA A 12 7.78 1.64 -20.70
N GLY A 13 7.75 0.34 -20.44
CA GLY A 13 8.43 -0.71 -21.23
C GLY A 13 7.53 -1.40 -22.26
N GLY A 14 6.35 -0.85 -22.60
CA GLY A 14 5.42 -1.45 -23.56
C GLY A 14 4.63 -2.66 -23.03
N ALA A 15 4.92 -3.12 -21.82
CA ALA A 15 4.20 -4.22 -21.19
C ALA A 15 2.76 -3.80 -20.86
N LEU A 16 1.80 -4.64 -21.25
CA LEU A 16 0.39 -4.44 -20.88
C LEU A 16 0.15 -4.83 -19.43
N SER A 17 -0.53 -3.98 -18.70
CA SER A 17 -0.93 -4.23 -17.32
C SER A 17 -2.38 -3.88 -17.11
N LEU A 18 -3.06 -4.65 -16.26
CA LEU A 18 -4.43 -4.35 -15.86
C LEU A 18 -4.42 -3.40 -14.68
N LEU A 19 -5.18 -2.33 -14.81
CA LEU A 19 -5.41 -1.35 -13.74
C LEU A 19 -6.90 -1.23 -13.45
N PRO A 20 -7.29 -0.87 -12.21
CA PRO A 20 -8.69 -0.60 -11.91
C PRO A 20 -9.14 0.67 -12.63
N VAL A 21 -10.36 0.64 -13.18
CA VAL A 21 -11.01 1.85 -13.68
C VAL A 21 -11.24 2.78 -12.49
N PRO A 22 -10.70 4.01 -12.50
CA PRO A 22 -10.85 4.93 -11.38
C PRO A 22 -12.29 5.45 -11.31
N PHE A 23 -12.76 5.74 -10.10
CA PHE A 23 -13.96 6.54 -9.89
C PHE A 23 -13.69 8.01 -10.26
N ALA A 24 -14.76 8.80 -10.41
CA ALA A 24 -14.61 10.23 -10.65
C ALA A 24 -13.81 10.89 -9.50
N GLY A 25 -12.68 11.50 -9.83
CA GLY A 25 -11.75 12.12 -8.86
C GLY A 25 -10.83 11.18 -8.11
N GLU A 26 -10.93 9.87 -8.29
CA GLU A 26 -10.01 8.89 -7.69
C GLU A 26 -8.62 8.99 -8.32
N ARG A 27 -7.59 9.00 -7.48
CA ARG A 27 -6.17 9.07 -7.89
C ARG A 27 -5.41 7.83 -7.48
N VAL A 28 -4.66 7.27 -8.42
CA VAL A 28 -3.71 6.20 -8.13
C VAL A 28 -2.48 6.82 -7.45
N LEU A 29 -2.14 6.34 -6.27
CA LEU A 29 -1.01 6.80 -5.48
C LEU A 29 0.21 5.90 -5.66
N LEU A 30 0.00 4.59 -5.71
CA LEU A 30 1.08 3.61 -5.82
C LEU A 30 0.56 2.32 -6.44
N ARG A 31 1.40 1.68 -7.25
CA ARG A 31 1.23 0.30 -7.68
C ARG A 31 2.42 -0.53 -7.21
N ARG A 32 2.14 -1.74 -6.72
CA ARG A 32 3.15 -2.74 -6.38
C ARG A 32 2.87 -4.05 -7.10
N ASP A 33 3.86 -4.52 -7.84
CA ASP A 33 3.84 -5.82 -8.48
C ASP A 33 4.39 -6.90 -7.54
N ALA A 34 4.31 -8.16 -7.96
CA ALA A 34 4.77 -9.31 -7.21
C ALA A 34 4.17 -9.44 -5.78
N MET A 35 2.95 -8.95 -5.61
CA MET A 35 2.21 -9.08 -4.37
C MET A 35 1.46 -10.41 -4.32
N GLY A 36 1.34 -10.97 -3.12
CA GLY A 36 0.41 -12.05 -2.84
C GLY A 36 -0.82 -11.53 -2.10
N LEU A 37 -1.99 -12.11 -2.36
CA LEU A 37 -3.20 -11.88 -1.58
C LEU A 37 -3.75 -13.22 -1.08
N GLU A 38 -4.06 -13.30 0.21
CA GLU A 38 -4.90 -14.34 0.79
C GLU A 38 -6.18 -13.69 1.33
N LEU A 39 -7.32 -14.25 0.96
CA LEU A 39 -8.63 -13.86 1.47
C LEU A 39 -9.24 -15.01 2.27
N ARG A 40 -9.82 -14.69 3.42
CA ARG A 40 -10.56 -15.61 4.27
C ARG A 40 -11.86 -14.95 4.73
N GLY A 41 -12.94 -15.71 4.70
CA GLY A 41 -14.27 -15.24 5.10
C GLY A 41 -15.35 -15.87 4.26
N GLU A 42 -16.49 -15.22 4.15
CA GLU A 42 -17.64 -15.75 3.39
C GLU A 42 -17.50 -15.60 1.86
N LEU A 43 -16.33 -15.96 1.32
CA LEU A 43 -16.24 -16.26 -0.09
C LEU A 43 -16.87 -17.64 -0.31
N ARG A 44 -17.91 -17.68 -1.11
CA ARG A 44 -18.59 -18.95 -1.43
C ARG A 44 -18.25 -19.38 -2.84
N ASP A 45 -17.98 -20.67 -3.01
CA ASP A 45 -17.90 -21.27 -4.34
C ASP A 45 -19.30 -21.37 -4.98
N ALA A 46 -19.36 -21.81 -6.24
CA ALA A 46 -20.61 -22.01 -6.97
C ALA A 46 -21.58 -23.00 -6.26
N ARG A 47 -21.09 -23.77 -5.29
CA ARG A 47 -21.86 -24.71 -4.47
C ARG A 47 -22.21 -24.17 -3.09
N GLY A 48 -21.94 -22.86 -2.82
CA GLY A 48 -22.25 -22.20 -1.56
C GLY A 48 -21.29 -22.51 -0.40
N ARG A 49 -20.17 -23.24 -0.62
CA ARG A 49 -19.20 -23.60 0.43
C ARG A 49 -18.23 -22.45 0.68
N ALA A 50 -17.93 -22.21 1.95
CA ALA A 50 -16.92 -21.21 2.34
C ALA A 50 -15.55 -21.57 1.73
N ARG A 51 -14.89 -20.61 1.11
CA ARG A 51 -13.60 -20.80 0.44
C ARG A 51 -12.62 -19.70 0.84
N ALA A 52 -11.36 -20.09 1.01
CA ALA A 52 -10.25 -19.16 0.99
C ALA A 52 -9.80 -18.95 -0.47
N TRP A 53 -9.39 -17.74 -0.81
CA TRP A 53 -8.81 -17.43 -2.11
C TRP A 53 -7.39 -16.90 -1.92
N ALA A 54 -6.47 -17.38 -2.73
CA ALA A 54 -5.09 -16.92 -2.74
C ALA A 54 -4.64 -16.75 -4.19
N ALA A 55 -3.93 -15.65 -4.43
CA ALA A 55 -3.39 -15.34 -5.75
C ALA A 55 -2.12 -14.49 -5.64
N SER A 56 -1.31 -14.53 -6.70
CA SER A 56 -0.21 -13.58 -6.92
C SER A 56 -0.63 -12.57 -7.98
N GLY A 57 -0.17 -11.33 -7.84
CA GLY A 57 -0.56 -10.26 -8.75
C GLY A 57 0.05 -8.93 -8.39
N SER A 58 -0.67 -7.86 -8.64
CA SER A 58 -0.30 -6.48 -8.30
C SER A 58 -1.33 -5.86 -7.34
N LEU A 59 -0.85 -4.98 -6.47
CA LEU A 59 -1.66 -4.18 -5.57
C LEU A 59 -1.58 -2.72 -5.98
N VAL A 60 -2.73 -2.09 -6.15
CA VAL A 60 -2.88 -0.67 -6.46
C VAL A 60 -3.47 0.02 -5.25
N LEU A 61 -2.79 1.05 -4.74
CA LEU A 61 -3.29 1.95 -3.71
C LEU A 61 -3.80 3.20 -4.40
N THR A 62 -5.05 3.53 -4.14
CA THR A 62 -5.65 4.82 -4.52
C THR A 62 -5.96 5.63 -3.26
N ASP A 63 -6.40 6.86 -3.43
CA ASP A 63 -6.83 7.71 -2.32
C ASP A 63 -8.14 7.25 -1.64
N VAL A 64 -8.84 6.25 -2.20
CA VAL A 64 -10.12 5.74 -1.65
C VAL A 64 -10.15 4.24 -1.42
N ARG A 65 -9.31 3.43 -2.09
CA ARG A 65 -9.33 1.97 -1.99
C ARG A 65 -7.98 1.31 -2.26
N LEU A 66 -7.84 0.05 -1.80
CA LEU A 66 -6.85 -0.89 -2.29
C LEU A 66 -7.49 -1.76 -3.36
N VAL A 67 -6.82 -1.98 -4.48
CA VAL A 67 -7.28 -2.91 -5.52
C VAL A 67 -6.19 -3.93 -5.81
N PHE A 68 -6.49 -5.20 -5.56
CA PHE A 68 -5.61 -6.29 -5.94
C PHE A 68 -6.06 -6.85 -7.28
N VAL A 69 -5.13 -6.98 -8.21
CA VAL A 69 -5.34 -7.56 -9.53
C VAL A 69 -4.48 -8.82 -9.65
N ALA A 70 -5.13 -9.97 -9.74
CA ALA A 70 -4.44 -11.25 -9.89
C ALA A 70 -3.81 -11.37 -11.29
N GLY A 71 -2.62 -11.93 -11.35
CA GLY A 71 -1.94 -12.21 -12.63
C GLY A 71 -2.68 -13.23 -13.47
N LYS A 72 -3.43 -14.14 -12.81
CA LYS A 72 -4.32 -15.13 -13.45
C LYS A 72 -5.67 -15.14 -12.74
N ALA A 73 -6.74 -15.20 -13.52
CA ALA A 73 -8.08 -15.41 -12.97
C ALA A 73 -8.19 -16.77 -12.28
N SER A 74 -9.00 -16.86 -11.23
CA SER A 74 -9.34 -18.14 -10.63
C SER A 74 -10.23 -18.95 -11.60
N PRO A 75 -10.40 -20.28 -11.37
CA PRO A 75 -11.34 -21.09 -12.14
C PRO A 75 -12.78 -20.56 -12.16
N GLU A 76 -13.17 -19.83 -11.11
CA GLU A 76 -14.47 -19.19 -10.99
C GLU A 76 -14.53 -17.77 -11.59
N GLY A 77 -13.49 -17.36 -12.31
CA GLY A 77 -13.41 -16.05 -12.97
C GLY A 77 -13.07 -14.89 -12.04
N LEU A 78 -12.68 -15.15 -10.79
CA LEU A 78 -12.25 -14.08 -9.88
C LEU A 78 -10.87 -13.60 -10.28
N ARG A 79 -10.75 -12.32 -10.66
CA ARG A 79 -9.52 -11.72 -11.16
C ARG A 79 -9.05 -10.53 -10.34
N ALA A 80 -9.96 -9.82 -9.70
CA ALA A 80 -9.60 -8.65 -8.91
C ALA A 80 -10.48 -8.52 -7.67
N PHE A 81 -9.95 -7.81 -6.68
CA PHE A 81 -10.67 -7.48 -5.44
C PHE A 81 -10.38 -6.04 -5.05
N ASP A 82 -11.42 -5.27 -4.74
CA ASP A 82 -11.26 -3.95 -4.15
C ASP A 82 -11.66 -3.95 -2.66
N PHE A 83 -10.91 -3.13 -1.91
CA PHE A 83 -11.05 -2.94 -0.48
C PHE A 83 -11.17 -1.43 -0.23
N PRO A 84 -12.39 -0.88 -0.16
CA PRO A 84 -12.57 0.52 0.15
C PRO A 84 -11.97 0.84 1.52
N LEU A 85 -11.07 1.83 1.59
CA LEU A 85 -10.28 2.12 2.78
C LEU A 85 -11.16 2.49 3.99
N GLN A 86 -12.28 3.14 3.75
CA GLN A 86 -13.26 3.46 4.79
C GLN A 86 -13.84 2.24 5.52
N TYR A 87 -13.75 1.05 4.91
CA TYR A 87 -14.24 -0.21 5.50
C TYR A 87 -13.11 -1.13 5.97
N VAL A 88 -11.87 -0.72 5.81
CA VAL A 88 -10.70 -1.46 6.31
C VAL A 88 -10.54 -1.19 7.81
N ARG A 89 -10.34 -2.24 8.59
CA ARG A 89 -10.14 -2.19 10.05
C ARG A 89 -9.13 -3.26 10.48
N GLY A 90 -8.57 -3.07 11.68
CA GLY A 90 -7.70 -4.05 12.31
C GLY A 90 -6.44 -4.37 11.49
N GLU A 91 -6.02 -3.40 10.69
CA GLU A 91 -4.83 -3.55 9.87
C GLU A 91 -3.57 -3.61 10.72
N ARG A 92 -2.70 -4.53 10.40
CA ARG A 92 -1.41 -4.73 11.07
C ARG A 92 -0.37 -5.19 10.08
N PHE A 93 0.84 -4.70 10.26
CA PHE A 93 2.01 -5.15 9.54
C PHE A 93 2.69 -6.27 10.33
N ASN A 94 3.01 -7.37 9.67
CA ASN A 94 3.69 -8.50 10.28
C ASN A 94 4.98 -8.77 9.53
N GLN A 95 6.04 -9.02 10.30
CA GLN A 95 7.37 -9.40 9.83
C GLN A 95 7.70 -10.79 10.37
N PRO A 96 7.21 -11.87 9.75
CA PRO A 96 7.48 -13.21 10.22
C PRO A 96 8.96 -13.56 10.02
N ILE A 97 9.52 -14.37 10.92
CA ILE A 97 10.90 -14.86 10.80
C ILE A 97 11.07 -15.68 9.50
N PHE A 98 10.03 -16.44 9.13
CA PHE A 98 9.98 -17.18 7.88
C PHE A 98 8.82 -16.70 7.01
N GLY A 99 9.11 -16.42 5.73
CA GLY A 99 8.13 -15.97 4.75
C GLY A 99 8.15 -14.46 4.51
N ALA A 100 7.26 -14.00 3.63
CA ALA A 100 7.20 -12.60 3.22
C ALA A 100 6.54 -11.73 4.29
N ASN A 101 7.05 -10.51 4.46
CA ASN A 101 6.40 -9.45 5.20
C ASN A 101 4.97 -9.27 4.67
N ASN A 102 4.03 -8.94 5.55
CA ASN A 102 2.65 -8.83 5.11
C ASN A 102 1.85 -7.79 5.88
N LEU A 103 0.88 -7.19 5.18
CA LEU A 103 -0.16 -6.35 5.74
C LEU A 103 -1.44 -7.18 5.83
N ALA A 104 -1.94 -7.40 7.02
CA ALA A 104 -3.18 -8.10 7.28
C ALA A 104 -4.23 -7.15 7.86
N GLY A 105 -5.51 -7.48 7.65
CA GLY A 105 -6.63 -6.71 8.17
C GLY A 105 -7.95 -7.33 7.77
N GLU A 106 -9.01 -6.59 8.02
CA GLU A 106 -10.39 -6.97 7.69
C GLU A 106 -11.04 -5.85 6.87
N CYS A 107 -11.82 -6.23 5.87
CA CYS A 107 -12.65 -5.30 5.11
C CYS A 107 -14.12 -5.66 5.31
N PHE A 108 -14.90 -4.74 5.85
CA PHE A 108 -16.32 -4.93 6.07
C PHE A 108 -17.08 -4.74 4.76
N ARG A 109 -18.00 -5.65 4.48
CA ARG A 109 -18.92 -5.53 3.34
C ARG A 109 -20.11 -4.68 3.76
N VAL A 110 -20.58 -3.85 2.84
CA VAL A 110 -21.86 -3.15 3.00
C VAL A 110 -22.92 -4.03 2.36
N GLU A 111 -23.88 -4.48 3.15
CA GLU A 111 -25.03 -5.26 2.72
C GLU A 111 -26.30 -4.44 2.99
N SER A 112 -27.37 -4.77 2.28
CA SER A 112 -28.67 -4.03 2.33
C SER A 112 -29.34 -3.97 3.71
N GLY A 113 -28.77 -4.59 4.73
CA GLY A 113 -29.26 -4.62 6.12
C GLY A 113 -28.25 -4.14 7.17
N GLY A 114 -27.11 -3.55 6.75
CA GLY A 114 -26.08 -3.09 7.67
C GLY A 114 -24.67 -3.60 7.36
N ARG A 115 -23.80 -3.70 8.37
CA ARG A 115 -22.45 -4.27 8.22
C ARG A 115 -22.54 -5.78 8.03
N GLY A 116 -22.17 -6.23 6.84
CA GLY A 116 -21.95 -7.64 6.58
C GLY A 116 -20.73 -8.19 7.34
N ARG A 117 -20.53 -9.51 7.27
CA ARG A 117 -19.36 -10.14 7.90
C ARG A 117 -18.06 -9.66 7.27
N PRO A 118 -17.01 -9.48 8.07
CA PRO A 118 -15.73 -9.01 7.56
C PRO A 118 -15.08 -10.07 6.66
N LEU A 119 -14.41 -9.59 5.63
CA LEU A 119 -13.50 -10.35 4.80
C LEU A 119 -12.07 -10.10 5.30
N ALA A 120 -11.45 -11.12 5.88
CA ALA A 120 -10.06 -11.02 6.30
C ALA A 120 -9.14 -11.10 5.07
N PHE A 121 -8.18 -10.18 4.99
CA PHE A 121 -7.18 -10.15 3.94
C PHE A 121 -5.76 -10.20 4.50
N LYS A 122 -4.84 -10.70 3.68
CA LYS A 122 -3.40 -10.63 3.92
C LYS A 122 -2.68 -10.36 2.60
N PHE A 123 -2.08 -9.18 2.48
CA PHE A 123 -1.21 -8.81 1.37
C PHE A 123 0.23 -9.17 1.71
N LYS A 124 0.87 -10.00 0.90
CA LYS A 124 2.26 -10.43 1.06
C LYS A 124 3.16 -9.64 0.12
N PHE A 125 4.24 -9.08 0.65
CA PHE A 125 5.26 -8.35 -0.09
C PHE A 125 6.36 -9.33 -0.55
N ASN A 126 6.10 -10.10 -1.61
CA ASN A 126 7.00 -11.20 -2.03
C ASN A 126 8.35 -10.70 -2.55
N CYS A 127 8.42 -9.48 -3.10
CA CYS A 127 9.63 -8.84 -3.61
C CYS A 127 9.95 -7.53 -2.87
N GLY A 128 9.64 -7.45 -1.58
CA GLY A 128 9.88 -6.26 -0.78
C GLY A 128 8.93 -5.11 -1.09
N GLY A 129 9.36 -3.86 -0.83
CA GLY A 129 8.58 -2.65 -1.09
C GLY A 129 7.58 -2.27 0.00
N ALA A 130 7.58 -2.95 1.13
CA ALA A 130 6.78 -2.57 2.30
C ALA A 130 7.16 -1.19 2.82
N GLY A 131 8.45 -0.84 2.81
CA GLY A 131 8.96 0.45 3.27
C GLY A 131 8.40 1.65 2.51
N THR A 132 8.14 1.52 1.20
CA THR A 132 7.50 2.58 0.42
C THR A 132 5.98 2.56 0.54
N PHE A 133 5.38 1.37 0.61
CA PHE A 133 3.94 1.21 0.63
C PHE A 133 3.32 1.64 1.97
N LEU A 134 3.88 1.19 3.09
CA LEU A 134 3.27 1.35 4.41
C LEU A 134 3.14 2.81 4.86
N PRO A 135 4.12 3.70 4.69
CA PRO A 135 3.97 5.10 5.06
C PRO A 135 2.82 5.78 4.33
N LEU A 136 2.67 5.53 3.02
CA LEU A 136 1.56 6.07 2.23
C LEU A 136 0.21 5.51 2.70
N PHE A 137 0.16 4.19 2.92
CA PHE A 137 -1.06 3.53 3.39
C PHE A 137 -1.48 4.03 4.77
N TRP A 138 -0.55 4.11 5.75
CA TRP A 138 -0.86 4.57 7.10
C TRP A 138 -1.24 6.04 7.15
N GLY A 139 -0.52 6.89 6.40
CA GLY A 139 -0.85 8.30 6.28
C GLY A 139 -2.25 8.52 5.73
N LEU A 140 -2.62 7.78 4.68
CA LEU A 140 -3.96 7.84 4.09
C LEU A 140 -5.04 7.31 5.04
N MET A 141 -4.79 6.19 5.75
CA MET A 141 -5.73 5.66 6.73
C MET A 141 -5.96 6.62 7.90
N ALA A 142 -4.91 7.28 8.39
CA ALA A 142 -5.01 8.31 9.43
C ALA A 142 -5.87 9.48 8.96
N TYR A 143 -5.57 10.02 7.77
CA TYR A 143 -6.33 11.11 7.15
C TYR A 143 -7.83 10.78 6.98
N LEU A 144 -8.14 9.59 6.49
CA LEU A 144 -9.53 9.17 6.29
C LEU A 144 -10.28 8.99 7.62
N ARG A 145 -9.61 8.52 8.67
CA ARG A 145 -10.21 8.37 10.01
C ARG A 145 -10.50 9.71 10.66
N GLU A 146 -9.57 10.64 10.58
CA GLU A 146 -9.75 12.00 11.08
C GLU A 146 -10.95 12.70 10.43
N ARG A 147 -11.14 12.52 9.13
CA ARG A 147 -12.29 13.08 8.41
C ARG A 147 -13.61 12.38 8.71
N ALA A 148 -13.56 11.09 9.06
CA ALA A 148 -14.76 10.32 9.40
C ALA A 148 -15.25 10.62 10.82
N ASP A 149 -14.35 11.00 11.72
CA ASP A 149 -14.66 11.36 13.11
C ASP A 149 -13.78 12.54 13.55
N PRO A 150 -14.20 13.78 13.26
CA PRO A 150 -13.44 14.98 13.60
C PRO A 150 -13.19 15.18 15.10
N GLY A 151 -13.89 14.43 15.95
CA GLY A 151 -13.70 14.42 17.42
C GLY A 151 -12.76 13.32 17.93
N SER A 152 -12.36 12.37 17.08
CA SER A 152 -11.42 11.33 17.45
C SER A 152 -9.99 11.84 17.30
N VAL A 153 -9.37 12.19 18.40
CA VAL A 153 -7.92 12.42 18.43
C VAL A 153 -7.25 11.13 17.99
N ALA A 154 -6.57 11.16 16.83
CA ALA A 154 -5.74 10.03 16.38
C ALA A 154 -4.82 9.61 17.54
N PRO A 155 -4.64 8.29 17.81
CA PRO A 155 -3.61 7.88 18.76
C PRO A 155 -2.29 8.49 18.26
N ALA A 156 -1.68 9.28 19.13
CA ALA A 156 -0.43 9.97 18.83
C ALA A 156 0.54 8.99 18.17
N ALA A 157 1.09 9.36 17.03
CA ALA A 157 2.21 8.64 16.45
C ALA A 157 3.24 8.40 17.58
N PRO A 158 3.89 7.23 17.64
CA PRO A 158 4.93 7.00 18.64
C PRO A 158 5.89 8.18 18.59
N PRO A 159 6.29 8.73 19.74
CA PRO A 159 7.14 9.93 19.78
C PRO A 159 8.37 9.65 18.91
N ALA A 160 8.58 10.54 17.94
CA ALA A 160 9.81 10.54 17.18
C ALA A 160 10.99 10.57 18.17
N PRO A 161 12.06 9.81 17.94
CA PRO A 161 13.25 9.90 18.77
C PRO A 161 13.65 11.39 18.89
N PRO A 162 14.12 11.85 20.07
CA PRO A 162 14.41 13.25 20.29
C PRO A 162 15.32 13.74 19.17
N ALA A 163 14.85 14.76 18.46
CA ALA A 163 15.61 15.37 17.39
C ALA A 163 16.93 15.89 17.96
N ALA A 164 18.03 15.42 17.41
CA ALA A 164 19.31 16.10 17.59
C ALA A 164 19.13 17.58 17.19
N PRO A 165 19.85 18.52 17.83
CA PRO A 165 19.70 19.95 17.53
C PRO A 165 19.87 20.17 16.03
N ALA A 166 18.84 20.73 15.42
CA ALA A 166 18.76 20.92 13.99
C ALA A 166 19.90 21.84 13.53
N ALA A 167 20.78 21.31 12.71
CA ALA A 167 21.60 22.13 11.83
C ALA A 167 20.65 22.91 10.88
N PRO A 168 21.00 24.15 10.47
CA PRO A 168 20.18 24.89 9.54
C PRO A 168 19.94 24.04 8.28
N ALA A 169 18.68 23.98 7.84
CA ALA A 169 18.31 23.22 6.66
C ALA A 169 19.11 23.74 5.45
N PRO A 170 19.75 22.86 4.66
CA PRO A 170 20.46 23.27 3.46
C PRO A 170 19.48 23.90 2.46
N GLU A 171 19.96 24.90 1.73
CA GLU A 171 19.19 25.57 0.67
C GLU A 171 18.80 24.56 -0.41
N PRO A 172 17.62 24.70 -1.07
CA PRO A 172 17.14 23.75 -2.08
C PRO A 172 18.11 23.48 -3.23
N GLU A 173 18.98 24.44 -3.56
CA GLU A 173 20.00 24.32 -4.59
C GLU A 173 21.18 23.41 -4.18
N GLU A 174 21.52 23.35 -2.88
CA GLU A 174 22.57 22.45 -2.37
C GLU A 174 22.10 21.00 -2.37
N LEU A 175 20.81 20.74 -2.11
CA LEU A 175 20.22 19.40 -2.18
C LEU A 175 20.25 18.80 -3.59
N LEU A 176 20.10 19.63 -4.62
CA LEU A 176 20.16 19.17 -6.02
C LEU A 176 21.58 18.81 -6.47
N GLN A 177 22.62 19.37 -5.85
CA GLN A 177 24.02 19.08 -6.19
C GLN A 177 24.55 17.79 -5.52
N THR A 178 23.88 17.31 -4.47
CA THR A 178 24.30 16.14 -3.69
C THR A 178 23.38 14.93 -3.89
N ALA A 179 22.34 15.06 -4.69
CA ALA A 179 21.40 13.98 -4.96
C ALA A 179 21.91 13.06 -6.08
N PHE A 180 22.08 11.80 -5.77
CA PHE A 180 22.45 10.76 -6.73
C PHE A 180 21.33 9.75 -6.89
N VAL A 181 20.92 9.48 -8.12
CA VAL A 181 19.90 8.46 -8.45
C VAL A 181 20.62 7.16 -8.73
N ASP A 182 20.23 6.08 -8.05
CA ASP A 182 20.80 4.75 -8.33
C ASP A 182 20.45 4.30 -9.77
N PRO A 183 21.44 4.02 -10.61
CA PRO A 183 21.19 3.59 -11.99
C PRO A 183 20.48 2.23 -12.10
N ASN A 184 20.50 1.41 -11.03
CA ASN A 184 19.82 0.12 -10.98
C ASN A 184 18.41 0.20 -10.33
N ASP A 185 18.13 1.27 -9.59
CA ASP A 185 16.81 1.54 -9.00
C ASP A 185 16.50 3.04 -9.05
N PRO A 186 15.87 3.53 -10.15
CA PRO A 186 15.55 4.95 -10.30
C PRO A 186 14.57 5.52 -9.25
N SER A 187 14.00 4.67 -8.41
CA SER A 187 13.13 5.09 -7.29
C SER A 187 13.91 5.41 -6.01
N MET A 188 15.22 5.15 -6.00
CA MET A 188 16.11 5.44 -4.88
C MET A 188 16.95 6.66 -5.18
N VAL A 189 16.80 7.69 -4.35
CA VAL A 189 17.61 8.90 -4.39
C VAL A 189 18.48 8.90 -3.13
N TYR A 190 19.78 8.90 -3.31
CA TYR A 190 20.75 9.05 -2.22
C TYR A 190 21.18 10.51 -2.14
N VAL A 191 21.15 11.06 -0.94
CA VAL A 191 21.79 12.35 -0.64
C VAL A 191 23.13 12.05 0.01
N VAL A 192 24.22 12.43 -0.61
CA VAL A 192 25.56 12.28 -0.04
C VAL A 192 25.76 13.44 0.94
N GLU A 193 25.86 13.13 2.23
CA GLU A 193 26.30 14.14 3.20
C GLU A 193 27.75 14.54 2.89
N PRO A 194 28.05 15.83 2.78
CA PRO A 194 29.45 16.27 2.64
C PRO A 194 30.28 15.85 3.85
N ASP A 195 31.47 15.35 3.60
CA ASP A 195 32.42 15.01 4.67
C ASP A 195 32.62 16.20 5.62
N PRO A 196 32.63 15.97 6.94
CA PRO A 196 32.89 17.05 7.88
C PRO A 196 34.28 17.65 7.60
N PRO A 197 34.44 18.97 7.68
CA PRO A 197 35.73 19.61 7.43
C PRO A 197 36.80 19.05 8.37
N PRO A 198 38.05 18.86 7.91
CA PRO A 198 39.11 18.31 8.71
C PRO A 198 39.31 19.19 9.96
N PRO A 199 39.64 18.61 11.13
CA PRO A 199 39.82 19.35 12.36
C PRO A 199 40.93 20.39 12.13
N GLY A 200 40.54 21.66 12.31
CA GLY A 200 41.43 22.79 12.09
C GLY A 200 42.70 22.67 12.95
N THR A 201 43.84 22.74 12.29
CA THR A 201 45.14 23.01 12.93
C THR A 201 45.09 24.38 13.55
N ALA A 202 45.07 24.42 14.89
CA ALA A 202 45.31 25.64 15.68
C ALA A 202 46.77 26.06 15.60
#